data_ade7e5c62e6f9e0a37bd96446c18fb4d
#
_entry.id   ade7e5c62e6f9e0a37bd96446c18fb4d
#
_cell.length_a   1.000
_cell.length_b   1.000
_cell.length_c   1.000
_cell.angle_alpha   90.00
_cell.angle_beta   90.00
_cell.angle_gamma   90.00
#
_symmetry.space_group_name_H-M   'P 1'
#
loop_
_entity.id
_entity.type
_entity.pdbx_description
1 polymer ?
#
loop_
_entity_poly.entity_id
_entity_poly.type
_entity_poly.pdbx_seq_one_letter_code
_entity_poly.pdbx_strand_id
1 'polypeptide(L)'
;DGQEVHELSIGEQLPISTLSMLHSFLTGQWEEETETDLFIDLFQQFKRLHQPAPTLPSAQKIKTLTERWPSGLDEDVQHIRAKNKERILHALVQKIEHRKNPASRFHFEEGLSYEEKFNLVSEWWNDFRFHLAMAVKSPTELNRLLGNSLSAETMYLLSKARKKGMPFFATPYYLSLLNCTGGGYDDEALRSYILYSPQLVETYGQIRAWEREDIVEPGKPNAAGW
;
A
#
# COMPACT_ATOMS: atom_id res chain seq x y z
N ASP A 1 8.39 -15.71 31.80
CA ASP A 1 8.81 -14.57 32.61
C ASP A 1 10.25 -14.78 33.10
N GLY A 2 11.03 -13.68 33.13
CA GLY A 2 12.42 -13.67 33.58
C GLY A 2 13.45 -14.20 32.57
N GLN A 3 13.06 -14.41 31.33
CA GLN A 3 14.02 -14.73 30.27
C GLN A 3 14.75 -13.46 29.82
N GLU A 4 16.08 -13.52 29.77
CA GLU A 4 16.85 -12.42 29.20
C GLU A 4 16.80 -12.48 27.65
N VAL A 5 16.52 -11.35 27.04
CA VAL A 5 16.54 -11.19 25.58
C VAL A 5 17.58 -10.15 25.21
N HIS A 6 18.38 -10.47 24.21
CA HIS A 6 19.36 -9.54 23.68
C HIS A 6 18.66 -8.53 22.75
N GLU A 7 18.58 -7.29 23.21
CA GLU A 7 18.03 -6.19 22.41
C GLU A 7 19.10 -5.63 21.47
N LEU A 8 18.93 -5.89 20.17
CA LEU A 8 19.94 -5.56 19.16
C LEU A 8 20.12 -4.05 18.95
N SER A 9 19.11 -3.24 19.23
CA SER A 9 19.15 -1.79 19.01
C SER A 9 20.06 -1.07 20.01
N ILE A 10 20.12 -1.58 21.23
CA ILE A 10 20.92 -1.02 22.33
C ILE A 10 22.11 -1.90 22.71
N GLY A 11 22.19 -3.14 22.21
CA GLY A 11 23.26 -4.09 22.49
C GLY A 11 23.27 -4.65 23.92
N GLU A 12 22.16 -4.56 24.65
CA GLU A 12 22.02 -4.98 26.03
C GLU A 12 21.15 -6.21 26.19
N GLN A 13 21.34 -6.96 27.26
CA GLN A 13 20.44 -8.03 27.68
C GLN A 13 19.41 -7.47 28.65
N LEU A 14 18.13 -7.59 28.27
CA LEU A 14 17.00 -7.11 29.06
C LEU A 14 16.19 -8.28 29.59
N PRO A 15 15.85 -8.31 30.89
CA PRO A 15 14.93 -9.28 31.43
C PRO A 15 13.50 -8.95 30.96
N ILE A 16 12.85 -9.87 30.26
CA ILE A 16 11.47 -9.70 29.82
C ILE A 16 10.53 -10.50 30.72
N SER A 17 9.60 -9.78 31.32
CA SER A 17 8.53 -10.34 32.16
C SER A 17 7.14 -9.91 31.62
N THR A 18 6.81 -10.34 30.43
CA THR A 18 5.60 -9.94 29.70
C THR A 18 4.31 -10.17 30.51
N LEU A 19 4.21 -11.30 31.23
CA LEU A 19 3.04 -11.57 32.07
C LEU A 19 2.97 -10.64 33.29
N SER A 20 4.11 -10.33 33.89
CA SER A 20 4.20 -9.38 35.00
C SER A 20 3.83 -7.96 34.53
N MET A 21 4.33 -7.53 33.37
CA MET A 21 3.95 -6.26 32.76
C MET A 21 2.44 -6.17 32.50
N LEU A 22 1.87 -7.19 31.90
CA LEU A 22 0.43 -7.24 31.63
C LEU A 22 -0.38 -7.21 32.92
N HIS A 23 0.05 -7.93 33.95
CA HIS A 23 -0.61 -7.91 35.26
C HIS A 23 -0.56 -6.51 35.89
N SER A 24 0.61 -5.87 35.89
CA SER A 24 0.79 -4.52 36.45
C SER A 24 -0.07 -3.49 35.71
N PHE A 25 -0.15 -3.60 34.39
CA PHE A 25 -1.03 -2.77 33.58
C PHE A 25 -2.52 -2.95 33.94
N LEU A 26 -2.99 -4.20 34.02
CA LEU A 26 -4.39 -4.52 34.34
C LEU A 26 -4.79 -4.11 35.76
N THR A 27 -3.82 -4.06 36.68
CA THR A 27 -4.03 -3.66 38.06
C THR A 27 -3.82 -2.16 38.31
N GLY A 28 -3.47 -1.39 37.27
CA GLY A 28 -3.21 0.04 37.38
C GLY A 28 -1.92 0.40 38.14
N GLN A 29 -0.99 -0.56 38.26
CA GLN A 29 0.30 -0.38 38.91
C GLN A 29 1.44 -0.03 37.89
N TRP A 30 1.11 0.13 36.62
CA TRP A 30 2.06 0.47 35.58
C TRP A 30 2.20 2.01 35.49
N GLU A 31 3.40 2.51 35.71
CA GLU A 31 3.70 3.96 35.76
C GLU A 31 4.37 4.48 34.48
N GLU A 32 4.81 3.59 33.57
CA GLU A 32 5.50 4.00 32.35
C GLU A 32 4.51 4.13 31.16
N GLU A 33 4.82 5.02 30.23
CA GLU A 33 4.11 5.10 28.96
C GLU A 33 4.32 3.79 28.19
N THR A 34 3.24 3.04 28.02
CA THR A 34 3.30 1.75 27.32
C THR A 34 2.99 1.98 25.86
N GLU A 35 3.89 1.54 25.01
CA GLU A 35 3.69 1.62 23.56
C GLU A 35 2.52 0.74 23.12
N THR A 36 1.65 1.31 22.32
CA THR A 36 0.46 0.62 21.76
C THR A 36 0.84 -0.67 21.03
N ASP A 37 2.02 -0.70 20.42
CA ASP A 37 2.53 -1.83 19.63
C ASP A 37 2.72 -3.09 20.49
N LEU A 38 3.13 -2.95 21.75
CA LEU A 38 3.23 -4.08 22.69
C LEU A 38 1.87 -4.78 22.87
N PHE A 39 0.79 -4.00 23.01
CA PHE A 39 -0.55 -4.58 23.16
C PHE A 39 -1.07 -5.22 21.88
N ILE A 40 -0.74 -4.65 20.73
CA ILE A 40 -1.07 -5.23 19.42
C ILE A 40 -0.37 -6.57 19.27
N ASP A 41 0.91 -6.65 19.61
CA ASP A 41 1.68 -7.88 19.53
C ASP A 41 1.16 -8.95 20.50
N LEU A 42 0.88 -8.57 21.75
CA LEU A 42 0.27 -9.47 22.73
C LEU A 42 -1.09 -9.98 22.25
N PHE A 43 -1.94 -9.10 21.71
CA PHE A 43 -3.23 -9.49 21.15
C PHE A 43 -3.07 -10.50 20.02
N GLN A 44 -2.13 -10.28 19.10
CA GLN A 44 -1.85 -11.22 18.00
C GLN A 44 -1.31 -12.56 18.52
N GLN A 45 -0.47 -12.56 19.55
CA GLN A 45 0.02 -13.78 20.16
C GLN A 45 -1.10 -14.56 20.83
N PHE A 46 -1.95 -13.92 21.63
CA PHE A 46 -3.11 -14.58 22.25
C PHE A 46 -4.11 -15.10 21.22
N LYS A 47 -4.33 -14.36 20.14
CA LYS A 47 -5.16 -14.80 19.01
C LYS A 47 -4.60 -16.09 18.38
N ARG A 48 -3.28 -16.21 18.26
CA ARG A 48 -2.60 -17.39 17.74
C ARG A 48 -2.73 -18.62 18.62
N LEU A 49 -2.92 -18.47 19.94
CA LEU A 49 -3.17 -19.58 20.83
C LEU A 49 -4.52 -20.29 20.56
N HIS A 50 -5.47 -19.55 20.00
CA HIS A 50 -6.83 -20.06 19.72
C HIS A 50 -7.10 -20.31 18.23
N GLN A 51 -6.18 -19.95 17.37
CA GLN A 51 -6.28 -20.16 15.93
C GLN A 51 -5.10 -21.02 15.44
N PRO A 52 -5.28 -21.86 14.42
CA PRO A 52 -4.15 -22.55 13.82
C PRO A 52 -3.10 -21.51 13.39
N ALA A 53 -1.86 -21.70 13.84
CA ALA A 53 -0.77 -20.82 13.47
C ALA A 53 -0.67 -20.74 11.94
N PRO A 54 -0.49 -19.55 11.36
CA PRO A 54 -0.22 -19.45 9.94
C PRO A 54 1.02 -20.30 9.63
N THR A 55 0.96 -21.04 8.53
CA THR A 55 2.08 -21.88 8.10
C THR A 55 3.20 -20.92 7.67
N LEU A 56 4.11 -20.64 8.57
CA LEU A 56 5.29 -19.83 8.24
C LEU A 56 6.20 -20.65 7.30
N PRO A 57 6.77 -20.04 6.26
CA PRO A 57 7.71 -20.73 5.41
C PRO A 57 8.93 -21.15 6.25
N SER A 58 9.38 -22.40 6.07
CA SER A 58 10.61 -22.86 6.74
C SER A 58 11.83 -22.04 6.31
N ALA A 59 12.84 -21.94 7.17
CA ALA A 59 14.10 -21.28 6.82
C ALA A 59 14.72 -21.85 5.53
N GLN A 60 14.59 -23.16 5.33
CA GLN A 60 15.04 -23.82 4.10
C GLN A 60 14.27 -23.32 2.87
N LYS A 61 12.95 -23.15 2.97
CA LYS A 61 12.13 -22.62 1.87
C LYS A 61 12.51 -21.17 1.55
N ILE A 62 12.72 -20.35 2.58
CA ILE A 62 13.19 -18.95 2.39
C ILE A 62 14.56 -18.93 1.71
N LYS A 63 15.51 -19.76 2.18
CA LYS A 63 16.83 -19.88 1.57
C LYS A 63 16.75 -20.29 0.10
N THR A 64 15.96 -21.33 -0.21
CA THR A 64 15.76 -21.80 -1.59
C THR A 64 15.18 -20.69 -2.49
N LEU A 65 14.22 -19.91 -1.99
CA LEU A 65 13.64 -18.80 -2.75
C LEU A 65 14.67 -17.67 -2.97
N THR A 66 15.47 -17.34 -1.96
CA THR A 66 16.53 -16.31 -2.05
C THR A 66 17.63 -16.73 -3.02
N GLU A 67 18.02 -18.02 -3.02
CA GLU A 67 19.04 -18.56 -3.95
C GLU A 67 18.50 -18.62 -5.39
N ARG A 68 17.20 -18.93 -5.56
CA ARG A 68 16.54 -18.98 -6.89
C ARG A 68 16.42 -17.60 -7.52
N TRP A 69 16.18 -16.56 -6.72
CA TRP A 69 15.98 -15.18 -7.20
C TRP A 69 16.97 -14.22 -6.53
N PRO A 70 18.24 -14.18 -6.97
CA PRO A 70 19.26 -13.32 -6.38
C PRO A 70 18.91 -11.83 -6.42
N SER A 71 18.07 -11.41 -7.39
CA SER A 71 17.52 -10.04 -7.47
C SER A 71 16.40 -9.77 -6.48
N GLY A 72 15.95 -10.77 -5.72
CA GLY A 72 14.80 -10.67 -4.82
C GLY A 72 13.43 -10.68 -5.51
N LEU A 73 13.39 -10.76 -6.84
CA LEU A 73 12.14 -10.81 -7.62
C LEU A 73 12.14 -12.00 -8.58
N ASP A 74 11.01 -12.70 -8.61
CA ASP A 74 10.71 -13.73 -9.60
C ASP A 74 10.69 -13.15 -11.02
N GLU A 75 11.27 -13.85 -12.00
CA GLU A 75 11.30 -13.42 -13.39
C GLU A 75 9.90 -13.26 -13.99
N ASP A 76 8.96 -14.14 -13.64
CA ASP A 76 7.57 -14.03 -14.07
C ASP A 76 6.91 -12.75 -13.53
N VAL A 77 7.20 -12.40 -12.27
CA VAL A 77 6.74 -11.15 -11.65
C VAL A 77 7.32 -9.95 -12.37
N GLN A 78 8.62 -9.98 -12.69
CA GLN A 78 9.27 -8.89 -13.44
C GLN A 78 8.65 -8.74 -14.85
N HIS A 79 8.38 -9.84 -15.52
CA HIS A 79 7.76 -9.83 -16.84
C HIS A 79 6.32 -9.26 -16.80
N ILE A 80 5.51 -9.65 -15.83
CA ILE A 80 4.16 -9.10 -15.64
C ILE A 80 4.23 -7.59 -15.39
N ARG A 81 5.14 -7.14 -14.52
CA ARG A 81 5.33 -5.72 -14.23
C ARG A 81 5.83 -4.91 -15.43
N ALA A 82 6.72 -5.47 -16.23
CA ALA A 82 7.20 -4.86 -17.47
C ALA A 82 6.06 -4.68 -18.49
N LYS A 83 5.24 -5.70 -18.70
CA LYS A 83 4.03 -5.60 -19.54
C LYS A 83 3.03 -4.57 -19.03
N ASN A 84 2.84 -4.51 -17.72
CA ASN A 84 1.97 -3.50 -17.11
C ASN A 84 2.51 -2.09 -17.35
N LYS A 85 3.82 -1.89 -17.14
CA LYS A 85 4.48 -0.60 -17.42
C LYS A 85 4.25 -0.19 -18.88
N GLU A 86 4.52 -1.06 -19.84
CA GLU A 86 4.34 -0.79 -21.25
C GLU A 86 2.89 -0.37 -21.58
N ARG A 87 1.91 -1.15 -21.12
CA ARG A 87 0.49 -0.81 -21.29
C ARG A 87 0.15 0.56 -20.71
N ILE A 88 0.66 0.86 -19.51
CA ILE A 88 0.43 2.15 -18.85
C ILE A 88 1.09 3.28 -19.62
N LEU A 89 2.32 3.11 -20.14
CA LEU A 89 3.00 4.11 -20.97
C LEU A 89 2.15 4.48 -22.19
N HIS A 90 1.62 3.50 -22.93
CA HIS A 90 0.71 3.74 -24.06
C HIS A 90 -0.54 4.54 -23.64
N ALA A 91 -1.14 4.20 -22.50
CA ALA A 91 -2.31 4.91 -21.99
C ALA A 91 -1.97 6.35 -21.53
N LEU A 92 -0.75 6.58 -21.04
CA LEU A 92 -0.28 7.92 -20.64
C LEU A 92 0.02 8.79 -21.84
N VAL A 93 0.57 8.25 -22.93
CA VAL A 93 0.72 8.99 -24.20
C VAL A 93 -0.63 9.55 -24.62
N GLN A 94 -1.66 8.70 -24.71
CA GLN A 94 -3.02 9.15 -25.07
C GLN A 94 -3.58 10.18 -24.07
N LYS A 95 -3.34 9.99 -22.76
CA LYS A 95 -3.80 10.92 -21.73
C LYS A 95 -3.17 12.31 -21.91
N ILE A 96 -1.89 12.39 -22.22
CA ILE A 96 -1.17 13.65 -22.41
C ILE A 96 -1.60 14.36 -23.70
N GLU A 97 -1.78 13.61 -24.79
CA GLU A 97 -2.29 14.15 -26.07
C GLU A 97 -3.66 14.80 -25.94
N HIS A 98 -4.54 14.21 -25.14
CA HIS A 98 -5.91 14.73 -24.94
C HIS A 98 -6.04 15.76 -23.82
N ARG A 99 -4.94 16.16 -23.18
CA ARG A 99 -4.96 17.20 -22.15
C ARG A 99 -5.25 18.57 -22.74
N LYS A 100 -6.30 19.21 -22.21
CA LYS A 100 -6.69 20.57 -22.61
C LYS A 100 -5.81 21.69 -22.04
N ASN A 101 -4.99 21.39 -21.05
CA ASN A 101 -4.15 22.41 -20.38
C ASN A 101 -2.65 22.11 -20.58
N PRO A 102 -1.95 22.89 -21.42
CA PRO A 102 -0.52 22.74 -21.68
C PRO A 102 0.39 23.26 -20.56
N ALA A 103 -0.16 23.83 -19.48
CA ALA A 103 0.64 24.39 -18.37
C ALA A 103 1.44 23.36 -17.56
N SER A 104 1.32 22.07 -17.86
CA SER A 104 2.14 21.02 -17.27
C SER A 104 3.46 20.93 -18.00
N ARG A 105 4.58 20.83 -17.30
CA ARG A 105 5.90 20.54 -17.88
C ARG A 105 5.96 19.22 -18.66
N PHE A 106 4.99 18.33 -18.44
CA PHE A 106 4.81 17.05 -19.14
C PHE A 106 3.76 17.25 -20.24
N HIS A 107 4.17 17.79 -21.35
CA HIS A 107 3.36 17.99 -22.56
C HIS A 107 4.20 17.64 -23.78
N PHE A 108 3.55 17.36 -24.87
CA PHE A 108 4.23 17.13 -26.15
C PHE A 108 4.33 18.40 -26.95
N GLU A 109 5.47 18.58 -27.61
CA GLU A 109 5.62 19.59 -28.65
C GLU A 109 4.84 19.17 -29.91
N GLU A 110 4.46 20.15 -30.72
CA GLU A 110 3.76 19.87 -31.97
C GLU A 110 4.67 19.13 -32.95
N GLY A 111 4.08 18.22 -33.73
CA GLY A 111 4.79 17.51 -34.79
C GLY A 111 5.51 16.24 -34.38
N LEU A 112 5.52 15.86 -33.09
CA LEU A 112 6.12 14.61 -32.66
C LEU A 112 5.33 13.40 -33.13
N SER A 113 6.05 12.41 -33.65
CA SER A 113 5.52 11.07 -33.94
C SER A 113 5.10 10.35 -32.68
N TYR A 114 4.30 9.29 -32.84
CA TYR A 114 3.90 8.48 -31.70
C TYR A 114 5.09 7.83 -30.98
N GLU A 115 6.09 7.39 -31.72
CA GLU A 115 7.30 6.78 -31.17
C GLU A 115 8.11 7.77 -30.33
N GLU A 116 8.28 9.00 -30.81
CA GLU A 116 8.95 10.06 -30.06
C GLU A 116 8.20 10.40 -28.77
N LYS A 117 6.86 10.49 -28.81
CA LYS A 117 6.03 10.71 -27.63
C LYS A 117 6.15 9.55 -26.62
N PHE A 118 6.18 8.32 -27.11
CA PHE A 118 6.34 7.13 -26.24
C PHE A 118 7.72 7.12 -25.57
N ASN A 119 8.78 7.48 -26.29
CA ASN A 119 10.14 7.58 -25.75
C ASN A 119 10.21 8.66 -24.67
N LEU A 120 9.63 9.84 -24.90
CA LEU A 120 9.54 10.90 -23.89
C LEU A 120 8.80 10.46 -22.62
N VAL A 121 7.67 9.80 -22.75
CA VAL A 121 6.92 9.27 -21.59
C VAL A 121 7.72 8.20 -20.86
N SER A 122 8.50 7.39 -21.60
CA SER A 122 9.40 6.38 -21.02
C SER A 122 10.57 7.01 -20.25
N GLU A 123 11.09 8.14 -20.70
CA GLU A 123 12.08 8.93 -19.96
C GLU A 123 11.48 9.57 -18.71
N TRP A 124 10.31 10.20 -18.84
CA TRP A 124 9.59 10.81 -17.72
C TRP A 124 9.17 9.80 -16.65
N TRP A 125 9.04 8.52 -16.99
CA TRP A 125 8.75 7.45 -16.04
C TRP A 125 9.75 7.41 -14.87
N ASN A 126 10.97 7.86 -15.06
CA ASN A 126 11.99 7.88 -14.01
C ASN A 126 11.91 9.13 -13.11
N ASP A 127 11.00 10.06 -13.40
CA ASP A 127 10.76 11.25 -12.58
C ASP A 127 9.54 11.04 -11.68
N PHE A 128 9.75 11.08 -10.35
CA PHE A 128 8.65 10.96 -9.38
C PHE A 128 7.55 12.00 -9.56
N ARG A 129 7.91 13.21 -10.03
CA ARG A 129 6.94 14.29 -10.28
C ARG A 129 6.02 13.97 -11.45
N PHE A 130 6.50 13.20 -12.42
CA PHE A 130 5.67 12.67 -13.48
C PHE A 130 4.59 11.75 -12.92
N HIS A 131 4.94 10.85 -12.04
CA HIS A 131 3.97 9.95 -11.41
C HIS A 131 2.92 10.71 -10.58
N LEU A 132 3.31 11.76 -9.87
CA LEU A 132 2.38 12.63 -9.14
C LEU A 132 1.46 13.39 -10.09
N ALA A 133 2.00 13.95 -11.18
CA ALA A 133 1.23 14.68 -12.18
C ALA A 133 0.25 13.80 -12.96
N MET A 134 0.58 12.52 -13.15
CA MET A 134 -0.22 11.53 -13.86
C MET A 134 -1.05 10.64 -12.93
N ALA A 135 -1.04 10.92 -11.63
CA ALA A 135 -1.79 10.12 -10.67
C ALA A 135 -3.27 10.03 -11.05
N VAL A 136 -3.80 8.85 -10.83
CA VAL A 136 -5.18 8.48 -11.14
C VAL A 136 -6.07 8.91 -9.98
N LYS A 137 -7.16 9.60 -10.29
CA LYS A 137 -8.14 10.14 -9.33
C LYS A 137 -9.57 9.68 -9.62
N SER A 138 -9.73 8.70 -10.50
CA SER A 138 -11.07 8.17 -10.82
C SER A 138 -11.05 6.66 -11.04
N PRO A 139 -12.14 5.95 -10.63
CA PRO A 139 -12.25 4.50 -10.84
C PRO A 139 -12.17 4.09 -12.31
N THR A 140 -12.76 4.87 -13.21
CA THR A 140 -12.75 4.57 -14.65
C THR A 140 -11.34 4.62 -15.22
N GLU A 141 -10.57 5.64 -14.87
CA GLU A 141 -9.18 5.78 -15.31
C GLU A 141 -8.31 4.68 -14.70
N LEU A 142 -8.53 4.35 -13.40
CA LEU A 142 -7.88 3.23 -12.75
C LEU A 142 -8.07 1.94 -13.55
N ASN A 143 -9.31 1.58 -13.82
CA ASN A 143 -9.63 0.35 -14.53
C ASN A 143 -9.00 0.32 -15.93
N ARG A 144 -9.00 1.45 -16.65
CA ARG A 144 -8.33 1.57 -17.94
C ARG A 144 -6.83 1.28 -17.84
N LEU A 145 -6.12 1.87 -16.86
CA LEU A 145 -4.69 1.63 -16.65
C LEU A 145 -4.39 0.20 -16.19
N LEU A 146 -5.35 -0.47 -15.54
CA LEU A 146 -5.27 -1.88 -15.18
C LEU A 146 -5.75 -2.83 -16.31
N GLY A 147 -5.90 -2.33 -17.53
CA GLY A 147 -6.33 -3.13 -18.67
C GLY A 147 -7.78 -3.60 -18.59
N ASN A 148 -8.64 -2.87 -17.91
CA ASN A 148 -10.04 -3.19 -17.62
C ASN A 148 -10.23 -4.52 -16.87
N SER A 149 -9.28 -4.86 -15.99
CA SER A 149 -9.24 -6.12 -15.25
C SER A 149 -10.08 -6.11 -13.96
N LEU A 150 -10.60 -4.96 -13.53
CA LEU A 150 -11.41 -4.87 -12.32
C LEU A 150 -12.82 -5.43 -12.55
N SER A 151 -13.31 -6.19 -11.57
CA SER A 151 -14.66 -6.73 -11.60
C SER A 151 -15.72 -5.62 -11.54
N ALA A 152 -16.92 -5.92 -12.01
CA ALA A 152 -18.06 -5.00 -11.93
C ALA A 152 -18.38 -4.62 -10.47
N GLU A 153 -18.22 -5.55 -9.54
CA GLU A 153 -18.41 -5.34 -8.11
C GLU A 153 -17.38 -4.35 -7.55
N THR A 154 -16.09 -4.52 -7.88
CA THR A 154 -15.04 -3.59 -7.48
C THR A 154 -15.29 -2.19 -8.04
N MET A 155 -15.67 -2.10 -9.31
CA MET A 155 -16.01 -0.82 -9.95
C MET A 155 -17.21 -0.13 -9.31
N TYR A 156 -18.23 -0.90 -8.93
CA TYR A 156 -19.37 -0.39 -8.19
C TYR A 156 -18.96 0.17 -6.82
N LEU A 157 -18.14 -0.59 -6.08
CA LEU A 157 -17.63 -0.21 -4.77
C LEU A 157 -16.80 1.08 -4.83
N LEU A 158 -15.89 1.19 -5.78
CA LEU A 158 -15.07 2.39 -5.99
C LEU A 158 -15.92 3.61 -6.38
N SER A 159 -16.97 3.38 -7.17
CA SER A 159 -17.92 4.44 -7.53
C SER A 159 -18.73 4.92 -6.32
N LYS A 160 -19.12 4.00 -5.44
CA LYS A 160 -19.79 4.28 -4.16
C LYS A 160 -18.87 5.07 -3.22
N ALA A 161 -17.61 4.66 -3.10
CA ALA A 161 -16.59 5.35 -2.32
C ALA A 161 -16.41 6.80 -2.80
N ARG A 162 -16.29 7.00 -4.11
CA ARG A 162 -16.17 8.34 -4.70
C ARG A 162 -17.39 9.22 -4.40
N LYS A 163 -18.61 8.66 -4.48
CA LYS A 163 -19.84 9.40 -4.14
C LYS A 163 -19.88 9.82 -2.67
N LYS A 164 -19.26 9.06 -1.78
CA LYS A 164 -19.12 9.39 -0.36
C LYS A 164 -17.98 10.39 -0.08
N GLY A 165 -17.23 10.82 -1.09
CA GLY A 165 -16.14 11.77 -0.93
C GLY A 165 -14.83 11.13 -0.47
N MET A 166 -14.72 9.80 -0.51
CA MET A 166 -13.46 9.12 -0.16
C MET A 166 -12.35 9.52 -1.14
N PRO A 167 -11.16 9.91 -0.64
CA PRO A 167 -10.05 10.29 -1.48
C PRO A 167 -9.55 9.09 -2.27
N PHE A 168 -9.22 9.30 -3.53
CA PHE A 168 -8.67 8.26 -4.40
C PHE A 168 -7.42 8.78 -5.11
N PHE A 169 -6.31 8.12 -4.91
CA PHE A 169 -5.03 8.50 -5.47
C PHE A 169 -4.16 7.27 -5.72
N ALA A 170 -3.77 7.04 -6.96
CA ALA A 170 -2.82 5.98 -7.31
C ALA A 170 -1.86 6.46 -8.40
N THR A 171 -0.56 6.26 -8.19
CA THR A 171 0.45 6.62 -9.19
C THR A 171 0.57 5.56 -10.29
N PRO A 172 0.92 5.94 -11.53
CA PRO A 172 1.17 4.98 -12.60
C PRO A 172 2.20 3.91 -12.23
N TYR A 173 3.27 4.30 -11.53
CA TYR A 173 4.28 3.35 -11.06
C TYR A 173 3.66 2.29 -10.16
N TYR A 174 2.87 2.71 -9.14
CA TYR A 174 2.23 1.77 -8.23
C TYR A 174 1.30 0.80 -8.97
N LEU A 175 0.55 1.31 -9.95
CA LEU A 175 -0.36 0.48 -10.76
C LEU A 175 0.39 -0.55 -11.61
N SER A 176 1.63 -0.26 -12.01
CA SER A 176 2.45 -1.22 -12.75
C SER A 176 2.89 -2.44 -11.92
N LEU A 177 2.84 -2.33 -10.59
CA LEU A 177 3.20 -3.41 -9.68
C LEU A 177 2.06 -4.42 -9.46
N LEU A 178 0.84 -4.12 -9.91
CA LEU A 178 -0.32 -4.98 -9.67
C LEU A 178 -0.39 -6.12 -10.69
N ASN A 179 -0.91 -7.27 -10.23
CA ASN A 179 -1.16 -8.41 -11.10
C ASN A 179 -2.51 -8.26 -11.80
N CYS A 180 -2.50 -7.85 -13.07
CA CYS A 180 -3.70 -7.68 -13.88
C CYS A 180 -4.11 -8.94 -14.66
N THR A 181 -3.32 -10.02 -14.59
CA THR A 181 -3.51 -11.22 -15.41
C THR A 181 -4.24 -12.35 -14.71
N GLY A 182 -4.47 -12.23 -13.40
CA GLY A 182 -5.15 -13.24 -12.59
C GLY A 182 -4.30 -14.49 -12.27
N GLY A 183 -3.07 -14.56 -12.78
CA GLY A 183 -2.10 -15.62 -12.50
C GLY A 183 -0.72 -15.00 -12.19
N GLY A 184 0.21 -15.81 -11.67
CA GLY A 184 1.59 -15.41 -11.44
C GLY A 184 1.89 -15.13 -9.99
N TYR A 185 1.47 -14.02 -9.41
CA TYR A 185 1.73 -13.71 -8.00
C TYR A 185 0.51 -13.09 -7.31
N ASP A 186 0.47 -13.27 -6.00
CA ASP A 186 -0.51 -12.64 -5.13
C ASP A 186 -0.14 -11.17 -4.88
N ASP A 187 -1.04 -10.26 -5.23
CA ASP A 187 -0.88 -8.82 -5.05
C ASP A 187 -1.91 -8.23 -4.06
N GLU A 188 -2.54 -9.06 -3.23
CA GLU A 188 -3.59 -8.63 -2.30
C GLU A 188 -3.11 -7.49 -1.38
N ALA A 189 -1.90 -7.61 -0.84
CA ALA A 189 -1.31 -6.56 -0.01
C ALA A 189 -1.13 -5.24 -0.78
N LEU A 190 -0.71 -5.30 -2.05
CA LEU A 190 -0.58 -4.10 -2.89
C LEU A 190 -1.96 -3.51 -3.22
N ARG A 191 -2.95 -4.35 -3.52
CA ARG A 191 -4.32 -3.90 -3.82
C ARG A 191 -4.98 -3.21 -2.65
N SER A 192 -4.70 -3.65 -1.42
CA SER A 192 -5.30 -3.09 -0.22
C SER A 192 -5.01 -1.60 -0.01
N TYR A 193 -3.93 -1.08 -0.59
CA TYR A 193 -3.62 0.36 -0.55
C TYR A 193 -4.41 1.21 -1.55
N ILE A 194 -5.07 0.60 -2.52
CA ILE A 194 -5.78 1.33 -3.59
C ILE A 194 -7.26 0.99 -3.61
N LEU A 195 -7.61 -0.26 -3.29
CA LEU A 195 -8.97 -0.76 -3.34
C LEU A 195 -9.59 -0.77 -1.96
N TYR A 196 -10.76 -0.18 -1.84
CA TYR A 196 -11.48 -0.13 -0.58
C TYR A 196 -12.24 -1.42 -0.31
N SER A 197 -12.30 -1.84 0.96
CA SER A 197 -13.22 -2.90 1.38
C SER A 197 -14.66 -2.39 1.41
N PRO A 198 -15.67 -3.26 1.22
CA PRO A 198 -17.07 -2.88 1.38
C PRO A 198 -17.36 -2.26 2.74
N GLN A 199 -16.82 -2.84 3.81
CA GLN A 199 -16.99 -2.37 5.18
C GLN A 199 -16.46 -0.95 5.35
N LEU A 200 -15.25 -0.65 4.84
CA LEU A 200 -14.67 0.68 4.91
C LEU A 200 -15.56 1.70 4.21
N VAL A 201 -16.05 1.37 3.00
CA VAL A 201 -16.94 2.28 2.25
C VAL A 201 -18.27 2.48 2.96
N GLU A 202 -18.78 1.49 3.67
CA GLU A 202 -20.04 1.60 4.40
C GLU A 202 -19.91 2.47 5.66
N THR A 203 -18.83 2.31 6.39
CA THR A 203 -18.59 3.02 7.65
C THR A 203 -17.95 4.39 7.47
N TYR A 204 -17.51 4.75 6.27
CA TYR A 204 -16.92 6.06 6.00
C TYR A 204 -17.91 7.19 6.30
N GLY A 205 -17.44 8.20 7.04
CA GLY A 205 -18.27 9.30 7.53
C GLY A 205 -19.00 9.00 8.84
N GLN A 206 -19.00 7.76 9.31
CA GLN A 206 -19.56 7.37 10.61
C GLN A 206 -18.48 7.32 11.71
N ILE A 207 -17.22 7.13 11.32
CA ILE A 207 -16.07 7.09 12.24
C ILE A 207 -15.50 8.50 12.35
N ARG A 208 -15.93 9.23 13.37
CA ARG A 208 -15.47 10.62 13.60
C ARG A 208 -13.97 10.72 13.90
N ALA A 209 -13.35 9.65 14.39
CA ALA A 209 -11.97 9.66 14.81
C ALA A 209 -11.01 9.94 13.64
N TRP A 210 -11.13 9.27 12.53
CA TRP A 210 -10.18 9.42 11.44
C TRP A 210 -10.63 10.39 10.31
N GLU A 211 -11.87 10.85 10.33
CA GLU A 211 -12.29 12.00 9.52
C GLU A 211 -11.59 13.31 9.96
N ARG A 212 -10.97 13.30 11.12
CA ARG A 212 -10.33 14.46 11.75
C ARG A 212 -8.83 14.25 11.98
N GLU A 213 -8.21 13.27 11.34
CA GLU A 213 -6.78 13.00 11.45
C GLU A 213 -5.90 14.20 11.06
N ASP A 214 -6.37 15.01 10.14
CA ASP A 214 -5.71 16.20 9.66
C ASP A 214 -5.95 17.46 10.54
N ILE A 215 -6.85 17.35 11.52
CA ILE A 215 -7.12 18.44 12.47
C ILE A 215 -6.23 18.26 13.69
N VAL A 216 -5.09 18.93 13.69
CA VAL A 216 -4.17 19.00 14.83
C VAL A 216 -4.48 20.22 15.66
N GLU A 217 -4.99 20.04 16.88
CA GLU A 217 -5.14 21.12 17.86
C GLU A 217 -3.95 21.09 18.84
N PRO A 218 -3.21 22.19 19.01
CA PRO A 218 -2.08 22.25 19.94
C PRO A 218 -2.48 21.83 21.36
N GLY A 219 -1.71 20.91 21.93
CA GLY A 219 -1.95 20.43 23.31
C GLY A 219 -3.06 19.39 23.45
N LYS A 220 -3.64 18.92 22.35
CA LYS A 220 -4.59 17.80 22.36
C LYS A 220 -4.07 16.65 21.51
N PRO A 221 -4.18 15.39 21.99
CA PRO A 221 -3.93 14.24 21.12
C PRO A 221 -4.90 14.29 19.94
N ASN A 222 -4.41 14.02 18.73
CA ASN A 222 -5.29 13.90 17.60
C ASN A 222 -6.08 12.58 17.66
N ALA A 223 -7.09 12.45 16.79
CA ALA A 223 -7.98 11.30 16.81
C ALA A 223 -7.29 9.98 16.38
N ALA A 224 -6.12 10.04 15.78
CA ALA A 224 -5.30 8.88 15.39
C ALA A 224 -4.31 8.45 16.49
N GLY A 225 -4.27 9.17 17.62
CA GLY A 225 -3.36 8.83 18.72
C GLY A 225 -1.89 9.22 18.51
N TRP A 226 -1.61 10.14 17.61
CA TRP A 226 -0.29 10.72 17.36
C TRP A 226 -0.04 11.95 18.21
#